data_19cebd77a146bf14d3df338976460da2
#
_entry.id   19cebd77a146bf14d3df338976460da2
#
_cell.length_a   1.000
_cell.length_b   1.000
_cell.length_c   1.000
_cell.angle_alpha   90.00
_cell.angle_beta   90.00
_cell.angle_gamma   90.00
#
_symmetry.space_group_name_H-M   'P 1'
#
loop_
_entity.id
_entity.type
_entity.pdbx_description
1 polymer ?
#
loop_
_entity_poly.entity_id
_entity_poly.type
_entity_poly.pdbx_seq_one_letter_code
_entity_poly.pdbx_strand_id
1 'polypeptide(L)'
;MSAKQPTKTTFWLRRAVVLGVILGALVLALRFISGNVSVQSNAGSAAPIPVPVVTPAFDCEANSPVPQSFVDSWLSEFQPESFNVTVIDLVEDCTYSLGASETTFPTASTGKILVATGVLEMVAAGTIDYETIATDLELMITESDNSAADRLFKAMGKNEAAASIARRFGLGSTTTGGAWGTIMTNSSDQASLLNQVVGTTESSLPEAQREVLRDLMSRVNPEQAWGAGNEEDIPENWTAAVKNGWYLSVDGDRPPVGLWRINTLGYVWDQTKTPRWIFTGYSNTWKTQERGISAWNDITQQLSATLGQR
;
A
#
# COMPACT_ATOMS: atom_id res chain seq x y z
N MET A 1 10.70 -51.76 -18.00
CA MET A 1 11.18 -51.17 -19.27
C MET A 1 11.83 -49.84 -18.95
N SER A 2 13.16 -49.80 -18.95
CA SER A 2 13.95 -48.63 -18.57
C SER A 2 14.18 -47.72 -19.79
N ALA A 3 13.72 -46.46 -19.72
CA ALA A 3 13.95 -45.52 -20.81
C ALA A 3 15.39 -45.00 -20.76
N LYS A 4 16.15 -45.24 -21.82
CA LYS A 4 17.52 -44.73 -22.01
C LYS A 4 17.53 -43.22 -22.09
N GLN A 5 18.27 -42.56 -21.23
CA GLN A 5 18.56 -41.12 -21.35
C GLN A 5 19.40 -40.83 -22.62
N PRO A 6 19.11 -39.72 -23.31
CA PRO A 6 19.89 -39.34 -24.51
C PRO A 6 21.31 -38.90 -24.12
N THR A 7 22.27 -39.29 -24.92
CA THR A 7 23.70 -39.00 -24.69
C THR A 7 24.02 -37.51 -24.92
N LYS A 8 25.06 -37.02 -24.24
CA LYS A 8 25.51 -35.59 -24.31
C LYS A 8 25.76 -35.11 -25.75
N THR A 9 26.11 -35.97 -26.65
CA THR A 9 26.37 -35.69 -28.08
C THR A 9 25.08 -35.25 -28.83
N THR A 10 23.93 -35.82 -28.50
CA THR A 10 22.64 -35.47 -29.14
C THR A 10 22.16 -34.09 -28.72
N PHE A 11 22.54 -33.64 -27.53
CA PHE A 11 22.16 -32.30 -27.00
C PHE A 11 22.92 -31.15 -27.72
N TRP A 12 24.21 -31.36 -28.04
CA TRP A 12 25.03 -30.38 -28.74
C TRP A 12 24.66 -30.26 -30.23
N LEU A 13 24.30 -31.36 -30.91
CA LEU A 13 23.83 -31.32 -32.28
C LEU A 13 22.54 -30.54 -32.45
N ARG A 14 21.60 -30.66 -31.51
CA ARG A 14 20.33 -29.91 -31.55
C ARG A 14 20.55 -28.40 -31.35
N ARG A 15 21.50 -27.98 -30.50
CA ARG A 15 21.84 -26.53 -30.30
C ARG A 15 22.56 -25.95 -31.53
N ALA A 16 23.41 -26.71 -32.20
CA ALA A 16 24.08 -26.24 -33.41
C ALA A 16 23.11 -26.03 -34.58
N VAL A 17 22.10 -26.89 -34.72
CA VAL A 17 21.05 -26.74 -35.77
C VAL A 17 20.16 -25.51 -35.52
N VAL A 18 19.78 -25.27 -34.27
CA VAL A 18 18.94 -24.07 -33.91
C VAL A 18 19.71 -22.78 -34.14
N LEU A 19 21.00 -22.71 -33.78
CA LEU A 19 21.84 -21.55 -34.04
C LEU A 19 22.08 -21.28 -35.53
N GLY A 20 22.25 -22.36 -36.33
CA GLY A 20 22.40 -22.26 -37.77
C GLY A 20 21.15 -21.69 -38.50
N VAL A 21 19.96 -22.09 -38.05
CA VAL A 21 18.67 -21.60 -38.61
C VAL A 21 18.45 -20.14 -38.26
N ILE A 22 18.80 -19.69 -37.03
CA ILE A 22 18.66 -18.30 -36.63
C ILE A 22 19.63 -17.38 -37.39
N LEU A 23 20.89 -17.81 -37.59
CA LEU A 23 21.86 -17.04 -38.41
C LEU A 23 21.46 -16.99 -39.89
N GLY A 24 20.91 -18.06 -40.44
CA GLY A 24 20.42 -18.11 -41.83
C GLY A 24 19.24 -17.18 -42.07
N ALA A 25 18.30 -17.08 -41.11
CA ALA A 25 17.17 -16.18 -41.18
C ALA A 25 17.59 -14.68 -41.09
N LEU A 26 18.63 -14.37 -40.29
CA LEU A 26 19.12 -13.01 -40.17
C LEU A 26 19.85 -12.51 -41.45
N VAL A 27 20.60 -13.42 -42.14
CA VAL A 27 21.28 -13.08 -43.38
C VAL A 27 20.28 -12.90 -44.56
N LEU A 28 19.19 -13.67 -44.57
CA LEU A 28 18.11 -13.51 -45.58
C LEU A 28 17.35 -12.18 -45.35
N ALA A 29 17.09 -11.79 -44.07
CA ALA A 29 16.41 -10.53 -43.77
C ALA A 29 17.26 -9.31 -44.20
N LEU A 30 18.58 -9.38 -44.06
CA LEU A 30 19.49 -8.28 -44.46
C LEU A 30 19.64 -8.14 -45.99
N ARG A 31 19.39 -9.17 -46.77
CA ARG A 31 19.42 -9.10 -48.27
C ARG A 31 18.16 -8.52 -48.86
N PHE A 32 17.03 -8.52 -48.20
CA PHE A 32 15.78 -7.93 -48.67
C PHE A 32 15.72 -6.40 -48.48
N ILE A 33 16.63 -5.80 -47.69
CA ILE A 33 16.65 -4.35 -47.42
C ILE A 33 17.55 -3.58 -48.40
N SER A 34 18.29 -4.30 -49.29
CA SER A 34 19.20 -3.68 -50.30
C SER A 34 18.57 -3.58 -51.69
N GLY A 35 17.26 -3.51 -51.79
CA GLY A 35 16.56 -3.21 -53.04
C GLY A 35 16.55 -1.72 -53.34
N ASN A 36 17.08 -1.30 -54.47
CA ASN A 36 17.21 0.06 -54.97
C ASN A 36 15.99 0.96 -54.71
N VAL A 37 16.12 1.90 -53.79
CA VAL A 37 15.19 3.04 -53.67
C VAL A 37 15.74 4.16 -54.56
N SER A 38 15.13 4.36 -55.72
CA SER A 38 15.34 5.57 -56.53
C SER A 38 14.69 6.75 -55.78
N VAL A 39 15.50 7.64 -55.24
CA VAL A 39 15.04 8.87 -54.59
C VAL A 39 14.57 9.85 -55.72
N GLN A 40 13.26 9.93 -55.92
CA GLN A 40 12.68 11.08 -56.63
C GLN A 40 12.56 12.23 -55.62
N SER A 41 13.33 13.26 -55.83
CA SER A 41 13.26 14.52 -55.06
C SER A 41 12.00 15.28 -55.41
N ASN A 42 10.89 15.02 -54.72
CA ASN A 42 9.78 15.95 -54.67
C ASN A 42 10.04 16.95 -53.56
N ALA A 43 10.37 18.18 -53.94
CA ALA A 43 10.41 19.32 -53.01
C ALA A 43 8.96 19.71 -52.63
N GLY A 44 8.31 18.86 -51.82
CA GLY A 44 7.08 19.17 -51.13
C GLY A 44 7.46 19.75 -49.76
N SER A 45 6.99 20.97 -49.49
CA SER A 45 7.12 21.63 -48.18
C SER A 45 6.61 20.68 -47.08
N ALA A 46 7.53 20.06 -46.35
CA ALA A 46 7.17 19.24 -45.19
C ALA A 46 6.60 20.19 -44.14
N ALA A 47 5.35 19.95 -43.75
CA ALA A 47 4.77 20.59 -42.57
C ALA A 47 5.69 20.31 -41.34
N PRO A 48 5.93 21.29 -40.46
CA PRO A 48 6.75 21.06 -39.28
C PRO A 48 6.18 19.92 -38.46
N ILE A 49 7.03 18.93 -38.16
CA ILE A 49 6.68 17.84 -37.25
C ILE A 49 6.34 18.49 -35.90
N PRO A 50 5.15 18.27 -35.34
CA PRO A 50 4.83 18.84 -34.04
C PRO A 50 5.85 18.33 -33.01
N VAL A 51 6.60 19.27 -32.44
CA VAL A 51 7.46 18.97 -31.31
C VAL A 51 6.55 18.48 -30.19
N PRO A 52 6.81 17.30 -29.61
CA PRO A 52 6.01 16.84 -28.49
C PRO A 52 6.09 17.89 -27.37
N VAL A 53 4.95 18.40 -26.95
CA VAL A 53 4.86 19.28 -25.77
C VAL A 53 5.20 18.39 -24.59
N VAL A 54 6.40 18.54 -24.06
CA VAL A 54 6.81 17.90 -22.80
C VAL A 54 6.07 18.67 -21.70
N THR A 55 4.99 18.10 -21.21
CA THR A 55 4.36 18.59 -19.99
C THR A 55 5.42 18.46 -18.87
N PRO A 56 5.74 19.52 -18.13
CA PRO A 56 6.66 19.40 -17.00
C PRO A 56 6.11 18.37 -16.01
N ALA A 57 6.99 17.54 -15.45
CA ALA A 57 6.61 16.59 -14.40
C ALA A 57 6.02 17.36 -13.21
N PHE A 58 5.04 16.78 -12.54
CA PHE A 58 4.44 17.36 -11.35
C PHE A 58 5.50 17.50 -10.26
N ASP A 59 5.60 18.69 -9.68
CA ASP A 59 6.54 18.99 -8.60
C ASP A 59 5.90 18.64 -7.24
N CYS A 60 6.22 17.46 -6.74
CA CYS A 60 5.69 16.96 -5.48
C CYS A 60 6.04 17.86 -4.28
N GLU A 61 7.24 18.43 -4.25
CA GLU A 61 7.69 19.27 -3.13
C GLU A 61 6.93 20.60 -3.10
N ALA A 62 6.86 21.28 -4.25
CA ALA A 62 6.14 22.54 -4.37
C ALA A 62 4.63 22.43 -4.16
N ASN A 63 4.05 21.24 -4.39
CA ASN A 63 2.62 20.97 -4.30
C ASN A 63 2.24 20.01 -3.15
N SER A 64 3.03 20.03 -2.06
CA SER A 64 2.73 19.21 -0.88
C SER A 64 1.31 19.46 -0.35
N PRO A 65 0.49 18.42 -0.11
CA PRO A 65 -0.83 18.56 0.47
C PRO A 65 -0.79 18.97 1.96
N VAL A 66 0.38 18.85 2.58
CA VAL A 66 0.66 19.26 3.95
C VAL A 66 1.78 20.31 3.94
N PRO A 67 1.48 21.57 3.56
CA PRO A 67 2.47 22.63 3.45
C PRO A 67 3.11 22.94 4.80
N GLN A 68 4.34 23.47 4.79
CA GLN A 68 5.10 23.72 6.03
C GLN A 68 4.32 24.60 7.03
N SER A 69 3.56 25.58 6.56
CA SER A 69 2.72 26.42 7.43
C SER A 69 1.64 25.64 8.19
N PHE A 70 1.05 24.63 7.55
CA PHE A 70 0.13 23.71 8.22
C PHE A 70 0.88 22.85 9.25
N VAL A 71 2.02 22.27 8.87
CA VAL A 71 2.83 21.43 9.76
C VAL A 71 3.25 22.21 11.00
N ASP A 72 3.70 23.45 10.86
CA ASP A 72 4.10 24.32 11.98
C ASP A 72 2.92 24.61 12.92
N SER A 73 1.74 24.88 12.38
CA SER A 73 0.51 25.10 13.16
C SER A 73 0.09 23.83 13.89
N TRP A 74 0.09 22.70 13.20
CA TRP A 74 -0.27 21.39 13.75
C TRP A 74 0.68 20.96 14.89
N LEU A 75 2.00 21.14 14.70
CA LEU A 75 2.99 20.88 15.74
C LEU A 75 2.81 21.80 16.94
N SER A 76 2.50 23.08 16.71
CA SER A 76 2.25 24.05 17.79
C SER A 76 0.97 23.71 18.58
N GLU A 77 -0.08 23.30 17.91
CA GLU A 77 -1.37 22.92 18.51
C GLU A 77 -1.25 21.61 19.28
N PHE A 78 -0.84 20.55 18.61
CA PHE A 78 -0.92 19.19 19.15
C PHE A 78 0.30 18.75 19.96
N GLN A 79 1.48 19.32 19.71
CA GLN A 79 2.74 19.07 20.41
C GLN A 79 3.07 17.58 20.56
N PRO A 80 3.04 16.77 19.49
CA PRO A 80 3.36 15.37 19.57
C PRO A 80 4.85 15.17 19.85
N GLU A 81 5.19 14.34 20.83
CA GLU A 81 6.60 14.04 21.16
C GLU A 81 7.21 13.01 20.22
N SER A 82 6.40 12.06 19.75
CA SER A 82 6.86 10.99 18.86
C SER A 82 5.74 10.52 17.93
N PHE A 83 5.96 10.69 16.63
CA PHE A 83 5.00 10.31 15.59
C PHE A 83 5.71 10.14 14.24
N ASN A 84 5.04 9.45 13.33
CA ASN A 84 5.30 9.57 11.90
C ASN A 84 4.02 9.47 11.07
N VAL A 85 4.06 10.13 9.94
CA VAL A 85 2.97 10.20 8.97
C VAL A 85 3.52 9.88 7.59
N THR A 86 2.75 9.17 6.79
CA THR A 86 2.97 9.02 5.35
C THR A 86 1.68 9.29 4.62
N VAL A 87 1.74 10.13 3.60
CA VAL A 87 0.66 10.40 2.65
C VAL A 87 1.14 10.01 1.26
N ILE A 88 0.35 9.24 0.53
CA ILE A 88 0.57 8.95 -0.88
C ILE A 88 -0.56 9.62 -1.67
N ASP A 89 -0.22 10.60 -2.51
CA ASP A 89 -1.11 11.13 -3.53
C ASP A 89 -1.12 10.15 -4.70
N LEU A 90 -2.22 9.45 -4.89
CA LEU A 90 -2.38 8.40 -5.90
C LEU A 90 -2.70 8.96 -7.30
N VAL A 91 -2.97 10.25 -7.41
CA VAL A 91 -3.21 10.93 -8.69
C VAL A 91 -1.89 11.36 -9.33
N GLU A 92 -1.01 11.97 -8.53
CA GLU A 92 0.26 12.52 -8.98
C GLU A 92 1.46 11.60 -8.68
N ASP A 93 1.21 10.44 -8.05
CA ASP A 93 2.24 9.46 -7.64
C ASP A 93 3.32 10.08 -6.73
N CYS A 94 2.88 10.90 -5.79
CA CYS A 94 3.74 11.59 -4.84
C CYS A 94 3.62 11.03 -3.44
N THR A 95 4.76 10.88 -2.75
CA THR A 95 4.80 10.43 -1.35
C THR A 95 5.36 11.52 -0.45
N TYR A 96 4.66 11.81 0.64
CA TYR A 96 5.03 12.82 1.63
C TYR A 96 5.16 12.18 3.01
N SER A 97 6.17 12.60 3.77
CA SER A 97 6.44 12.07 5.11
C SER A 97 6.64 13.19 6.12
N LEU A 98 6.07 13.03 7.32
CA LEU A 98 6.24 13.94 8.45
C LEU A 98 6.69 13.17 9.68
N GLY A 99 7.45 13.83 10.56
CA GLY A 99 7.93 13.25 11.81
C GLY A 99 9.12 12.32 11.63
N ALA A 100 9.32 11.41 12.58
CA ALA A 100 10.48 10.53 12.65
C ALA A 100 10.23 9.25 11.84
N SER A 101 10.51 9.26 10.53
CA SER A 101 10.22 8.18 9.59
C SER A 101 10.81 6.82 10.00
N GLU A 102 11.97 6.81 10.64
CA GLU A 102 12.66 5.58 11.09
C GLU A 102 12.13 5.03 12.42
N THR A 103 11.33 5.81 13.15
CA THR A 103 10.77 5.36 14.43
C THR A 103 9.65 4.36 14.18
N THR A 104 9.69 3.24 14.90
CA THR A 104 8.64 2.23 14.83
C THR A 104 7.73 2.28 16.07
N PHE A 105 6.45 2.00 15.82
CA PHE A 105 5.37 2.01 16.80
C PHE A 105 4.66 0.66 16.80
N PRO A 106 4.09 0.22 17.94
CA PRO A 106 3.22 -0.94 17.94
C PRO A 106 1.96 -0.63 17.14
N THR A 107 1.55 -1.60 16.32
CA THR A 107 0.39 -1.46 15.42
C THR A 107 -0.92 -1.21 16.15
N ALA A 108 -1.12 -1.70 17.36
CA ALA A 108 -2.45 -1.85 17.94
C ALA A 108 -3.39 -2.54 16.91
N SER A 109 -4.65 -2.11 16.78
CA SER A 109 -5.60 -2.74 15.85
C SER A 109 -5.34 -2.50 14.37
N THR A 110 -4.41 -1.62 13.98
CA THR A 110 -3.99 -1.52 12.58
C THR A 110 -3.27 -2.79 12.09
N GLY A 111 -2.64 -3.54 13.01
CA GLY A 111 -2.02 -4.84 12.70
C GLY A 111 -2.99 -5.91 12.18
N LYS A 112 -4.30 -5.69 12.34
CA LYS A 112 -5.34 -6.56 11.80
C LYS A 112 -5.37 -6.56 10.26
N ILE A 113 -4.85 -5.53 9.62
CA ILE A 113 -4.68 -5.51 8.15
C ILE A 113 -3.68 -6.57 7.72
N LEU A 114 -2.57 -6.72 8.44
CA LEU A 114 -1.59 -7.77 8.14
C LEU A 114 -2.18 -9.16 8.41
N VAL A 115 -3.02 -9.32 9.44
CA VAL A 115 -3.75 -10.57 9.70
C VAL A 115 -4.74 -10.87 8.57
N ALA A 116 -5.52 -9.87 8.14
CA ALA A 116 -6.46 -10.01 7.01
C ALA A 116 -5.72 -10.39 5.73
N THR A 117 -4.60 -9.75 5.44
CA THR A 117 -3.74 -10.10 4.29
C THR A 117 -3.37 -11.58 4.32
N GLY A 118 -2.92 -12.09 5.48
CA GLY A 118 -2.49 -13.48 5.61
C GLY A 118 -3.60 -14.49 5.38
N VAL A 119 -4.78 -14.28 5.97
CA VAL A 119 -5.91 -15.22 5.76
C VAL A 119 -6.48 -15.11 4.35
N LEU A 120 -6.50 -13.93 3.75
CA LEU A 120 -6.95 -13.73 2.37
C LEU A 120 -5.97 -14.33 1.35
N GLU A 121 -4.66 -14.32 1.61
CA GLU A 121 -3.69 -15.08 0.79
C GLU A 121 -3.96 -16.60 0.88
N MET A 122 -4.32 -17.11 2.06
CA MET A 122 -4.69 -18.53 2.22
C MET A 122 -5.96 -18.88 1.44
N VAL A 123 -6.96 -17.99 1.43
CA VAL A 123 -8.15 -18.14 0.58
C VAL A 123 -7.78 -18.15 -0.90
N ALA A 124 -6.95 -17.20 -1.34
CA ALA A 124 -6.49 -17.14 -2.72
C ALA A 124 -5.71 -18.39 -3.16
N ALA A 125 -4.95 -18.98 -2.23
CA ALA A 125 -4.22 -20.23 -2.45
C ALA A 125 -5.10 -21.49 -2.35
N GLY A 126 -6.38 -21.38 -1.99
CA GLY A 126 -7.28 -22.50 -1.78
C GLY A 126 -6.93 -23.38 -0.56
N THR A 127 -6.16 -22.86 0.39
CA THR A 127 -5.77 -23.58 1.61
C THR A 127 -6.77 -23.44 2.74
N ILE A 128 -7.67 -22.47 2.65
CA ILE A 128 -8.81 -22.27 3.53
C ILE A 128 -9.99 -21.74 2.72
N ASP A 129 -11.20 -22.20 3.05
CA ASP A 129 -12.41 -21.68 2.42
C ASP A 129 -12.82 -20.33 3.04
N TYR A 130 -13.19 -19.36 2.21
CA TYR A 130 -13.59 -18.04 2.65
C TYR A 130 -14.73 -18.08 3.69
N GLU A 131 -15.74 -18.94 3.47
CA GLU A 131 -16.88 -19.09 4.37
C GLU A 131 -16.49 -19.45 5.82
N THR A 132 -15.35 -20.12 6.00
CA THR A 132 -14.86 -20.51 7.33
C THR A 132 -14.28 -19.36 8.13
N ILE A 133 -13.87 -18.28 7.45
CA ILE A 133 -13.25 -17.10 8.05
C ILE A 133 -14.07 -15.82 7.92
N ALA A 134 -15.11 -15.81 7.08
CA ALA A 134 -15.85 -14.62 6.70
C ALA A 134 -16.38 -13.83 7.91
N THR A 135 -17.03 -14.51 8.85
CA THR A 135 -17.57 -13.87 10.07
C THR A 135 -16.45 -13.26 10.94
N ASP A 136 -15.36 -14.00 11.16
CA ASP A 136 -14.25 -13.49 11.96
C ASP A 136 -13.53 -12.35 11.24
N LEU A 137 -13.38 -12.43 9.93
CA LEU A 137 -12.77 -11.38 9.12
C LEU A 137 -13.60 -10.09 9.18
N GLU A 138 -14.92 -10.20 9.02
CA GLU A 138 -15.84 -9.07 9.15
C GLU A 138 -15.76 -8.44 10.55
N LEU A 139 -15.97 -9.20 11.62
CA LEU A 139 -15.88 -8.71 13.00
C LEU A 139 -14.52 -8.08 13.30
N MET A 140 -13.42 -8.69 12.83
CA MET A 140 -12.07 -8.18 13.03
C MET A 140 -11.87 -6.82 12.37
N ILE A 141 -12.38 -6.60 11.17
CA ILE A 141 -12.16 -5.36 10.42
C ILE A 141 -13.19 -4.30 10.81
N THR A 142 -14.49 -4.62 10.79
CA THR A 142 -15.55 -3.62 10.98
C THR A 142 -15.73 -3.23 12.45
N GLU A 143 -15.67 -4.19 13.37
CA GLU A 143 -15.86 -3.95 14.81
C GLU A 143 -14.55 -3.93 15.59
N SER A 144 -13.43 -4.18 14.90
CA SER A 144 -12.14 -4.34 15.55
C SER A 144 -12.10 -5.41 16.66
N ASP A 145 -12.88 -6.49 16.49
CA ASP A 145 -12.98 -7.55 17.50
C ASP A 145 -11.62 -8.24 17.71
N ASN A 146 -11.18 -8.31 18.98
CA ASN A 146 -9.89 -8.89 19.33
C ASN A 146 -9.93 -10.43 19.32
N SER A 147 -11.04 -11.02 19.69
CA SER A 147 -11.19 -12.48 19.73
C SER A 147 -11.19 -13.07 18.31
N ALA A 148 -11.85 -12.38 17.37
CA ALA A 148 -11.81 -12.72 15.95
C ALA A 148 -10.37 -12.58 15.40
N ALA A 149 -9.67 -11.48 15.75
CA ALA A 149 -8.29 -11.27 15.38
C ALA A 149 -7.36 -12.38 15.91
N ASP A 150 -7.54 -12.81 17.15
CA ASP A 150 -6.74 -13.89 17.76
C ASP A 150 -6.95 -15.23 17.01
N ARG A 151 -8.21 -15.56 16.65
CA ARG A 151 -8.52 -16.77 15.88
C ARG A 151 -7.87 -16.72 14.50
N LEU A 152 -8.02 -15.62 13.79
CA LEU A 152 -7.44 -15.45 12.44
C LEU A 152 -5.93 -15.39 12.47
N PHE A 153 -5.32 -14.70 13.45
CA PHE A 153 -3.87 -14.67 13.63
C PHE A 153 -3.30 -16.06 13.89
N LYS A 154 -4.01 -16.88 14.70
CA LYS A 154 -3.64 -18.27 14.89
C LYS A 154 -3.78 -19.09 13.62
N ALA A 155 -4.87 -18.90 12.87
CA ALA A 155 -5.15 -19.63 11.62
C ALA A 155 -4.09 -19.34 10.55
N MET A 156 -3.64 -18.08 10.41
CA MET A 156 -2.62 -17.72 9.43
C MET A 156 -1.20 -18.21 9.78
N GLY A 157 -0.93 -18.67 11.01
CA GLY A 157 0.40 -19.12 11.45
C GLY A 157 1.17 -18.09 12.29
N LYS A 158 0.48 -17.12 12.89
CA LYS A 158 1.02 -16.15 13.85
C LYS A 158 2.23 -15.36 13.32
N ASN A 159 3.23 -15.14 14.19
CA ASN A 159 4.40 -14.30 13.90
C ASN A 159 5.25 -14.79 12.74
N GLU A 160 5.33 -16.09 12.49
CA GLU A 160 6.10 -16.64 11.37
C GLU A 160 5.48 -16.22 10.02
N ALA A 161 4.17 -16.37 9.90
CA ALA A 161 3.43 -15.93 8.72
C ALA A 161 3.45 -14.40 8.59
N ALA A 162 3.25 -13.66 9.69
CA ALA A 162 3.32 -12.20 9.72
C ALA A 162 4.69 -11.69 9.25
N ALA A 163 5.78 -12.29 9.71
CA ALA A 163 7.13 -11.96 9.26
C ALA A 163 7.36 -12.31 7.78
N SER A 164 6.77 -13.40 7.31
CA SER A 164 6.82 -13.77 5.88
C SER A 164 6.08 -12.75 5.01
N ILE A 165 4.90 -12.31 5.43
CA ILE A 165 4.12 -11.25 4.75
C ILE A 165 4.93 -9.95 4.73
N ALA A 166 5.45 -9.50 5.88
CA ALA A 166 6.25 -8.28 5.96
C ALA A 166 7.39 -8.29 4.93
N ARG A 167 8.12 -9.40 4.81
CA ARG A 167 9.19 -9.53 3.81
C ARG A 167 8.68 -9.50 2.37
N ARG A 168 7.57 -10.21 2.05
CA ARG A 168 7.03 -10.25 0.68
C ARG A 168 6.48 -8.90 0.23
N PHE A 169 5.89 -8.15 1.15
CA PHE A 169 5.36 -6.81 0.88
C PHE A 169 6.41 -5.69 1.03
N GLY A 170 7.68 -6.03 1.29
CA GLY A 170 8.77 -5.06 1.37
C GLY A 170 8.73 -4.14 2.59
N LEU A 171 8.12 -4.59 3.70
CA LEU A 171 7.96 -3.80 4.93
C LEU A 171 9.24 -3.86 5.76
N GLY A 172 10.23 -3.05 5.41
CA GLY A 172 11.60 -3.12 5.94
C GLY A 172 11.74 -2.77 7.41
N SER A 173 10.86 -1.93 7.94
CA SER A 173 10.84 -1.50 9.34
C SER A 173 9.87 -2.32 10.21
N THR A 174 9.10 -3.23 9.58
CA THR A 174 8.08 -4.01 10.31
C THR A 174 8.70 -5.27 10.90
N THR A 175 8.62 -5.38 12.23
CA THR A 175 9.11 -6.54 13.00
C THR A 175 8.01 -7.19 13.79
N THR A 176 7.99 -8.52 13.77
CA THR A 176 6.95 -9.33 14.41
C THR A 176 7.47 -9.99 15.69
N GLY A 177 6.63 -10.08 16.70
CA GLY A 177 6.94 -10.73 17.97
C GLY A 177 5.80 -10.48 18.96
N GLY A 178 5.29 -11.53 19.60
CA GLY A 178 4.16 -11.42 20.51
C GLY A 178 2.81 -11.50 19.79
N ALA A 179 1.85 -10.66 20.16
CA ALA A 179 0.52 -10.60 19.58
C ALA A 179 0.49 -9.71 18.31
N TRP A 180 -0.55 -9.85 17.51
CA TRP A 180 -0.76 -9.04 16.30
C TRP A 180 -0.72 -7.51 16.57
N GLY A 181 -1.23 -7.05 17.72
CA GLY A 181 -1.24 -5.64 18.09
C GLY A 181 0.10 -5.09 18.58
N THR A 182 1.09 -5.95 18.84
CA THR A 182 2.45 -5.58 19.28
C THR A 182 3.49 -5.67 18.16
N ILE A 183 3.07 -5.95 16.95
CA ILE A 183 3.90 -5.83 15.74
C ILE A 183 4.41 -4.38 15.68
N MET A 184 5.73 -4.22 15.52
CA MET A 184 6.34 -2.89 15.38
C MET A 184 6.42 -2.51 13.92
N THR A 185 6.04 -1.28 13.60
CA THR A 185 5.99 -0.77 12.22
C THR A 185 6.13 0.75 12.20
N ASN A 186 6.21 1.35 11.02
CA ASN A 186 6.11 2.78 10.79
C ASN A 186 5.05 3.11 9.75
N SER A 187 4.77 4.41 9.56
CA SER A 187 3.75 4.87 8.62
C SER A 187 4.09 4.50 7.16
N SER A 188 5.35 4.55 6.77
CA SER A 188 5.78 4.23 5.41
C SER A 188 5.52 2.77 5.04
N ASP A 189 5.90 1.83 5.91
CA ASP A 189 5.62 0.40 5.71
C ASP A 189 4.10 0.14 5.60
N GLN A 190 3.31 0.79 6.46
CA GLN A 190 1.87 0.58 6.46
C GLN A 190 1.18 1.27 5.28
N ALA A 191 1.67 2.40 4.80
CA ALA A 191 1.18 3.01 3.56
C ALA A 191 1.48 2.11 2.36
N SER A 192 2.69 1.54 2.30
CA SER A 192 3.08 0.57 1.27
C SER A 192 2.23 -0.70 1.32
N LEU A 193 2.01 -1.27 2.51
CA LEU A 193 1.12 -2.43 2.67
C LEU A 193 -0.29 -2.10 2.19
N LEU A 194 -0.85 -0.98 2.66
CA LEU A 194 -2.21 -0.59 2.34
C LEU A 194 -2.40 -0.40 0.83
N ASN A 195 -1.46 0.26 0.15
CA ASN A 195 -1.50 0.44 -1.30
C ASN A 195 -1.49 -0.90 -2.06
N GLN A 196 -0.80 -1.91 -1.54
CA GLN A 196 -0.74 -3.24 -2.15
C GLN A 196 -1.98 -4.11 -1.84
N VAL A 197 -2.61 -3.96 -0.67
CA VAL A 197 -3.71 -4.87 -0.24
C VAL A 197 -5.11 -4.29 -0.45
N VAL A 198 -5.24 -2.98 -0.60
CA VAL A 198 -6.52 -2.32 -0.94
C VAL A 198 -6.41 -1.34 -2.11
N GLY A 199 -5.21 -0.93 -2.49
CA GLY A 199 -4.94 0.02 -3.55
C GLY A 199 -4.93 -0.62 -4.94
N THR A 200 -4.36 0.12 -5.90
CA THR A 200 -4.25 -0.27 -7.31
C THR A 200 -2.86 -0.76 -7.72
N THR A 201 -1.88 -0.65 -6.82
CA THR A 201 -0.51 -1.11 -7.07
C THR A 201 -0.47 -2.62 -7.30
N GLU A 202 0.47 -3.09 -8.13
CA GLU A 202 0.69 -4.52 -8.32
C GLU A 202 0.93 -5.21 -6.97
N SER A 203 0.26 -6.34 -6.75
CA SER A 203 0.25 -7.03 -5.46
C SER A 203 0.21 -8.55 -5.65
N SER A 204 0.77 -9.28 -4.70
CA SER A 204 0.60 -10.74 -4.60
C SER A 204 -0.80 -11.14 -4.15
N LEU A 205 -1.57 -10.21 -3.53
CA LEU A 205 -2.96 -10.46 -3.16
C LEU A 205 -3.87 -10.20 -4.38
N PRO A 206 -4.61 -11.21 -4.88
CA PRO A 206 -5.49 -11.05 -6.04
C PRO A 206 -6.60 -10.01 -5.81
N GLU A 207 -7.09 -9.41 -6.90
CA GLU A 207 -8.09 -8.32 -6.85
C GLU A 207 -9.34 -8.69 -6.08
N ALA A 208 -9.86 -9.92 -6.24
CA ALA A 208 -11.04 -10.36 -5.51
C ALA A 208 -10.88 -10.28 -3.99
N GLN A 209 -9.71 -10.63 -3.46
CA GLN A 209 -9.40 -10.53 -2.03
C GLN A 209 -9.17 -9.08 -1.59
N ARG A 210 -8.60 -8.26 -2.46
CA ARG A 210 -8.44 -6.81 -2.22
C ARG A 210 -9.80 -6.11 -2.17
N GLU A 211 -10.73 -6.48 -3.04
CA GLU A 211 -12.11 -5.98 -3.00
C GLU A 211 -12.82 -6.32 -1.70
N VAL A 212 -12.68 -7.57 -1.22
CA VAL A 212 -13.23 -7.98 0.09
C VAL A 212 -12.67 -7.09 1.20
N LEU A 213 -11.36 -6.86 1.22
CA LEU A 213 -10.75 -6.04 2.28
C LEU A 213 -11.17 -4.56 2.17
N ARG A 214 -11.24 -3.99 0.96
CA ARG A 214 -11.73 -2.63 0.73
C ARG A 214 -13.17 -2.47 1.23
N ASP A 215 -14.05 -3.41 0.88
CA ASP A 215 -15.45 -3.38 1.29
C ASP A 215 -15.56 -3.41 2.81
N LEU A 216 -14.89 -4.33 3.48
CA LEU A 216 -14.92 -4.43 4.95
C LEU A 216 -14.37 -3.17 5.63
N MET A 217 -13.27 -2.62 5.14
CA MET A 217 -12.67 -1.40 5.68
C MET A 217 -13.53 -0.15 5.42
N SER A 218 -14.36 -0.13 4.38
CA SER A 218 -15.30 0.97 4.11
C SER A 218 -16.58 0.92 4.95
N ARG A 219 -16.81 -0.19 5.64
CA ARG A 219 -17.96 -0.43 6.52
C ARG A 219 -17.58 -0.52 8.00
N VAL A 220 -16.42 0.05 8.35
CA VAL A 220 -15.99 0.08 9.76
C VAL A 220 -17.03 0.80 10.61
N ASN A 221 -17.20 0.34 11.86
CA ASN A 221 -18.12 0.98 12.80
C ASN A 221 -17.88 2.50 12.86
N PRO A 222 -18.93 3.35 12.69
CA PRO A 222 -18.77 4.81 12.65
C PRO A 222 -18.04 5.40 13.86
N GLU A 223 -18.18 4.81 15.06
CA GLU A 223 -17.43 5.25 16.23
C GLU A 223 -15.91 5.06 16.09
N GLN A 224 -15.49 4.27 15.13
CA GLN A 224 -14.07 3.98 14.81
C GLN A 224 -13.62 4.62 13.49
N ALA A 225 -14.51 5.33 12.77
CA ALA A 225 -14.22 5.98 11.48
C ALA A 225 -13.64 7.39 11.67
N TRP A 226 -12.56 7.51 12.45
CA TRP A 226 -11.84 8.75 12.68
C TRP A 226 -10.47 8.76 11.99
N GLY A 227 -9.73 9.86 12.07
CA GLY A 227 -8.43 10.01 11.41
C GLY A 227 -8.59 9.88 9.90
N ALA A 228 -7.86 8.95 9.29
CA ALA A 228 -7.88 8.72 7.85
C ALA A 228 -9.27 8.41 7.25
N GLY A 229 -10.25 8.06 8.08
CA GLY A 229 -11.62 7.74 7.67
C GLY A 229 -12.68 8.68 8.22
N ASN A 230 -12.28 9.84 8.75
CA ASN A 230 -13.25 10.77 9.33
C ASN A 230 -14.22 11.32 8.27
N GLU A 231 -15.48 10.87 8.32
CA GLU A 231 -16.49 11.19 7.30
C GLU A 231 -16.77 12.70 7.20
N GLU A 232 -16.61 13.46 8.30
CA GLU A 232 -16.80 14.92 8.29
C GLU A 232 -15.70 15.64 7.50
N ASP A 233 -14.53 15.01 7.36
CA ASP A 233 -13.38 15.59 6.68
C ASP A 233 -13.16 15.01 5.27
N ILE A 234 -13.80 13.88 4.90
CA ILE A 234 -13.75 13.33 3.55
C ILE A 234 -14.75 14.08 2.65
N PRO A 235 -14.39 14.43 1.39
CA PRO A 235 -15.31 15.09 0.47
C PRO A 235 -16.61 14.32 0.28
N GLU A 236 -17.73 15.03 0.15
CA GLU A 236 -19.06 14.43 -0.03
C GLU A 236 -19.06 13.43 -1.20
N ASN A 237 -19.67 12.29 -1.00
CA ASN A 237 -19.74 11.16 -1.95
C ASN A 237 -18.41 10.43 -2.23
N TRP A 238 -17.35 10.72 -1.49
CA TRP A 238 -16.14 9.93 -1.50
C TRP A 238 -16.21 8.83 -0.43
N THR A 239 -15.35 7.86 -0.51
CA THR A 239 -15.33 6.73 0.42
C THR A 239 -13.92 6.52 0.96
N ALA A 240 -13.82 6.23 2.25
CA ALA A 240 -12.59 5.79 2.89
C ALA A 240 -12.69 4.34 3.34
N ALA A 241 -11.67 3.54 3.01
CA ALA A 241 -11.40 2.27 3.66
C ALA A 241 -10.42 2.54 4.80
N VAL A 242 -10.84 2.33 6.05
CA VAL A 242 -10.08 2.73 7.23
C VAL A 242 -9.86 1.57 8.19
N LYS A 243 -8.73 1.60 8.91
CA LYS A 243 -8.52 0.80 10.11
C LYS A 243 -7.70 1.58 11.11
N ASN A 244 -8.29 1.80 12.26
CA ASN A 244 -7.69 2.51 13.38
C ASN A 244 -7.21 1.56 14.47
N GLY A 245 -6.27 2.03 15.28
CA GLY A 245 -5.75 1.28 16.40
C GLY A 245 -5.33 2.18 17.55
N TRP A 246 -5.75 1.85 18.77
CA TRP A 246 -5.44 2.64 19.95
C TRP A 246 -5.37 1.79 21.21
N TYR A 247 -4.59 2.25 22.16
CA TYR A 247 -4.59 1.77 23.53
C TYR A 247 -3.80 2.70 24.45
N LEU A 248 -4.16 2.70 25.73
CA LEU A 248 -3.36 3.34 26.77
C LEU A 248 -2.22 2.41 27.15
N SER A 249 -0.97 2.89 27.04
CA SER A 249 0.20 2.12 27.45
C SER A 249 0.28 2.01 28.97
N VAL A 250 0.59 0.82 29.48
CA VAL A 250 0.68 0.50 30.90
C VAL A 250 2.07 0.01 31.29
N ASP A 251 2.33 -0.18 32.57
CA ASP A 251 3.58 -0.75 33.08
C ASP A 251 3.84 -2.12 32.43
N GLY A 252 5.05 -2.31 31.95
CA GLY A 252 5.45 -3.48 31.17
C GLY A 252 5.43 -3.29 29.67
N ASP A 253 4.73 -2.26 29.16
CA ASP A 253 4.82 -1.85 27.77
C ASP A 253 6.15 -1.15 27.45
N ARG A 254 6.41 -0.97 26.16
CA ARG A 254 7.53 -0.12 25.73
C ARG A 254 7.27 1.33 26.16
N PRO A 255 8.28 2.05 26.68
CA PRO A 255 8.14 3.47 27.00
C PRO A 255 7.74 4.32 25.77
N PRO A 256 7.04 5.45 25.96
CA PRO A 256 6.53 5.95 27.23
C PRO A 256 5.29 5.19 27.70
N VAL A 257 5.10 5.07 29.03
CA VAL A 257 3.88 4.50 29.64
C VAL A 257 2.97 5.61 30.15
N GLY A 258 1.69 5.28 30.33
CA GLY A 258 0.67 6.25 30.76
C GLY A 258 0.24 7.24 29.66
N LEU A 259 0.62 6.97 28.40
CA LEU A 259 0.22 7.75 27.24
C LEU A 259 -0.54 6.89 26.24
N TRP A 260 -1.47 7.52 25.55
CA TRP A 260 -2.23 6.88 24.49
C TRP A 260 -1.38 6.72 23.21
N ARG A 261 -1.47 5.55 22.63
CA ARG A 261 -1.02 5.23 21.28
C ARG A 261 -2.21 5.27 20.36
N ILE A 262 -2.15 6.15 19.39
CA ILE A 262 -3.25 6.39 18.45
C ILE A 262 -2.67 6.27 17.04
N ASN A 263 -3.15 5.30 16.30
CA ASN A 263 -2.71 5.01 14.95
C ASN A 263 -3.90 5.01 14.00
N THR A 264 -3.72 5.54 12.81
CA THR A 264 -4.73 5.56 11.75
C THR A 264 -4.10 5.11 10.43
N LEU A 265 -4.88 4.43 9.62
CA LEU A 265 -4.56 4.20 8.21
C LEU A 265 -5.84 4.18 7.39
N GLY A 266 -5.78 4.78 6.22
CA GLY A 266 -6.91 4.82 5.30
C GLY A 266 -6.48 4.98 3.86
N TYR A 267 -7.36 4.49 2.99
CA TYR A 267 -7.29 4.59 1.54
C TYR A 267 -8.59 5.22 1.06
N VAL A 268 -8.49 6.32 0.32
CA VAL A 268 -9.64 7.13 -0.10
C VAL A 268 -9.78 7.10 -1.61
N TRP A 269 -11.02 6.95 -2.07
CA TRP A 269 -11.39 7.06 -3.48
C TRP A 269 -12.64 7.93 -3.66
N ASP A 270 -12.76 8.53 -4.84
CA ASP A 270 -13.89 9.38 -5.18
C ASP A 270 -15.13 8.57 -5.62
N GLN A 271 -16.21 9.28 -5.93
CA GLN A 271 -17.49 8.73 -6.39
C GLN A 271 -17.40 7.91 -7.68
N THR A 272 -16.34 8.10 -8.48
CA THR A 272 -16.06 7.31 -9.70
C THR A 272 -15.20 6.08 -9.42
N LYS A 273 -14.88 5.83 -8.15
CA LYS A 273 -13.93 4.82 -7.67
C LYS A 273 -12.48 5.08 -8.11
N THR A 274 -12.16 6.33 -8.44
CA THR A 274 -10.78 6.71 -8.70
C THR A 274 -10.03 6.86 -7.39
N PRO A 275 -8.90 6.16 -7.21
CA PRO A 275 -8.05 6.29 -6.04
C PRO A 275 -7.52 7.72 -5.89
N ARG A 276 -7.55 8.26 -4.68
CA ARG A 276 -7.18 9.66 -4.42
C ARG A 276 -5.94 9.76 -3.54
N TRP A 277 -5.98 9.19 -2.34
CA TRP A 277 -4.82 9.18 -1.46
C TRP A 277 -4.82 8.01 -0.47
N ILE A 278 -3.65 7.75 0.07
CA ILE A 278 -3.44 6.95 1.28
C ILE A 278 -2.92 7.88 2.36
N PHE A 279 -3.45 7.72 3.57
CA PHE A 279 -2.93 8.37 4.77
C PHE A 279 -2.68 7.34 5.86
N THR A 280 -1.49 7.36 6.44
CA THR A 280 -1.12 6.56 7.61
C THR A 280 -0.43 7.41 8.65
N GLY A 281 -0.88 7.31 9.91
CA GLY A 281 -0.33 8.03 11.04
C GLY A 281 -0.09 7.11 12.24
N TYR A 282 1.10 7.20 12.84
CA TYR A 282 1.53 6.40 13.99
C TYR A 282 2.10 7.28 15.10
N SER A 283 1.72 7.01 16.35
CA SER A 283 2.13 7.81 17.49
C SER A 283 2.06 7.06 18.82
N ASN A 284 2.75 7.57 19.84
CA ASN A 284 2.74 6.99 21.18
C ASN A 284 2.80 8.05 22.30
N THR A 285 2.20 9.23 22.09
CA THR A 285 2.53 10.45 22.82
C THR A 285 1.35 11.18 23.47
N TRP A 286 0.12 10.70 23.30
CA TRP A 286 -1.06 11.47 23.65
C TRP A 286 -1.47 11.31 25.10
N LYS A 287 -1.79 12.43 25.78
CA LYS A 287 -2.32 12.42 27.15
C LYS A 287 -3.74 11.89 27.22
N THR A 288 -4.53 12.10 26.17
CA THR A 288 -5.89 11.58 26.04
C THR A 288 -6.10 10.99 24.64
N GLN A 289 -7.06 10.08 24.53
CA GLN A 289 -7.45 9.47 23.27
C GLN A 289 -7.98 10.51 22.28
N GLU A 290 -8.85 11.38 22.76
CA GLU A 290 -9.53 12.42 21.98
C GLU A 290 -8.52 13.35 21.31
N ARG A 291 -7.44 13.75 22.04
CA ARG A 291 -6.42 14.61 21.48
C ARG A 291 -5.67 13.97 20.31
N GLY A 292 -5.35 12.68 20.43
CA GLY A 292 -4.72 11.95 19.34
C GLY A 292 -5.64 11.75 18.14
N ILE A 293 -6.92 11.48 18.37
CA ILE A 293 -7.93 11.39 17.31
C ILE A 293 -8.06 12.75 16.60
N SER A 294 -8.21 13.86 17.35
CA SER A 294 -8.32 15.20 16.77
C SER A 294 -7.09 15.56 15.92
N ALA A 295 -5.89 15.18 16.37
CA ALA A 295 -4.67 15.42 15.59
C ALA A 295 -4.68 14.72 14.23
N TRP A 296 -5.19 13.49 14.15
CA TRP A 296 -5.31 12.79 12.89
C TRP A 296 -6.46 13.30 12.02
N ASN A 297 -7.60 13.70 12.60
CA ASN A 297 -8.69 14.34 11.88
C ASN A 297 -8.23 15.62 11.19
N ASP A 298 -7.45 16.47 11.89
CA ASP A 298 -6.94 17.74 11.35
C ASP A 298 -6.06 17.53 10.10
N ILE A 299 -5.22 16.47 10.09
CA ILE A 299 -4.47 16.09 8.89
C ILE A 299 -5.43 15.66 7.76
N THR A 300 -6.45 14.85 8.04
CA THR A 300 -7.43 14.43 7.03
C THR A 300 -8.19 15.61 6.44
N GLN A 301 -8.59 16.57 7.27
CA GLN A 301 -9.22 17.82 6.81
C GLN A 301 -8.29 18.59 5.86
N GLN A 302 -7.01 18.72 6.20
CA GLN A 302 -6.01 19.36 5.34
C GLN A 302 -5.84 18.62 4.00
N LEU A 303 -5.80 17.28 4.02
CA LEU A 303 -5.71 16.47 2.80
C LEU A 303 -6.92 16.66 1.90
N SER A 304 -8.12 16.69 2.49
CA SER A 304 -9.36 16.93 1.74
C SER A 304 -9.41 18.32 1.13
N ALA A 305 -8.95 19.34 1.87
CA ALA A 305 -8.89 20.72 1.37
C ALA A 305 -7.92 20.87 0.19
N THR A 306 -6.89 20.04 0.09
CA THR A 306 -5.84 20.13 -0.93
C THR A 306 -6.00 19.09 -2.04
N LEU A 307 -6.13 17.81 -1.70
CA LEU A 307 -6.23 16.70 -2.66
C LEU A 307 -7.68 16.49 -3.14
N GLY A 308 -8.67 16.88 -2.36
CA GLY A 308 -10.08 16.80 -2.74
C GLY A 308 -10.47 17.71 -3.91
N GLN A 309 -9.60 18.65 -4.28
CA GLN A 309 -9.82 19.60 -5.39
C GLN A 309 -9.01 19.27 -6.66
N ARG A 310 -8.20 18.21 -6.65
CA ARG A 310 -7.34 17.77 -7.77
C ARG A 310 -8.01 16.74 -8.70
#